data_09360fd58579bab0ef27df35704f391b
#
_entry.id   09360fd58579bab0ef27df35704f391b
#
_cell.length_a   1.000
_cell.length_b   1.000
_cell.length_c   1.000
_cell.angle_alpha   90.00
_cell.angle_beta   90.00
_cell.angle_gamma   90.00
#
_symmetry.space_group_name_H-M   'P 1'
#
loop_
_entity.id
_entity.type
_entity.pdbx_description
1 polymer ?
#
loop_
_entity_poly.entity_id
_entity_poly.type
_entity_poly.pdbx_seq_one_letter_code
_entity_poly.pdbx_strand_id
1 'polypeptide(L)'
;MSADKHEASLYQAYHAVSDGQDWTYFYCERPENKDDFHHYLQTLIHANDAVHYTAVDPQLGHALGTVGLQRIDEKNGVIEIGSVNWSPRLKRNTAGTEAIYLLLHYAFDKLGYRRCEWKCDSLNESSNSAAARFGFQYEGQFRQAIVTKGRNRDTNWYAIIDKDWPLIKQAFKGWLMAENFDSQGKQKMRLQDLRGRHS
;
A
#
# COMPACT_ATOMS: atom_id res chain seq x y z
N MET A 1 6.28 1.48 -13.20
CA MET A 1 5.27 0.57 -13.77
C MET A 1 5.35 0.62 -15.29
N SER A 2 4.96 -0.44 -16.03
CA SER A 2 4.93 -0.50 -17.50
C SER A 2 3.73 -1.36 -17.92
N ALA A 3 2.92 -0.87 -18.88
CA ALA A 3 1.76 -1.62 -19.39
C ALA A 3 2.23 -2.90 -20.07
N ASP A 4 3.17 -2.81 -21.02
CA ASP A 4 3.66 -3.96 -21.81
C ASP A 4 4.12 -5.14 -20.94
N LYS A 5 4.73 -4.85 -19.78
CA LYS A 5 5.28 -5.89 -18.90
C LYS A 5 4.27 -6.42 -17.87
N HIS A 6 3.31 -5.60 -17.44
CA HIS A 6 2.56 -5.89 -16.22
C HIS A 6 1.06 -6.05 -16.45
N GLU A 7 0.52 -5.50 -17.55
CA GLU A 7 -0.93 -5.42 -17.78
C GLU A 7 -1.61 -6.78 -17.75
N ALA A 8 -1.13 -7.73 -18.51
CA ALA A 8 -1.77 -9.05 -18.62
C ALA A 8 -1.82 -9.79 -17.28
N SER A 9 -0.71 -9.75 -16.51
CA SER A 9 -0.65 -10.42 -15.20
C SER A 9 -1.44 -9.68 -14.13
N LEU A 10 -1.48 -8.34 -14.13
CA LEU A 10 -2.31 -7.55 -13.23
C LEU A 10 -3.80 -7.76 -13.51
N TYR A 11 -4.20 -7.76 -14.80
CA TYR A 11 -5.57 -8.05 -15.17
C TYR A 11 -6.03 -9.40 -14.63
N GLN A 12 -5.26 -10.45 -14.86
CA GLN A 12 -5.53 -11.78 -14.31
C GLN A 12 -5.57 -11.79 -12.77
N ALA A 13 -4.63 -11.10 -12.11
CA ALA A 13 -4.54 -11.07 -10.67
C ALA A 13 -5.75 -10.38 -10.01
N TYR A 14 -6.24 -9.28 -10.60
CA TYR A 14 -7.39 -8.54 -10.10
C TYR A 14 -8.73 -9.18 -10.45
N HIS A 15 -8.80 -10.00 -11.50
CA HIS A 15 -10.01 -10.71 -11.90
C HIS A 15 -10.07 -12.15 -11.35
N ALA A 16 -9.10 -12.54 -10.50
CA ALA A 16 -9.14 -13.84 -9.83
C ALA A 16 -10.32 -13.97 -8.85
N VAL A 17 -10.91 -12.86 -8.40
CA VAL A 17 -12.11 -12.81 -7.56
C VAL A 17 -13.22 -12.11 -8.34
N SER A 18 -14.39 -12.72 -8.41
CA SER A 18 -15.50 -12.26 -9.26
C SER A 18 -16.34 -11.14 -8.66
N ASP A 19 -16.33 -10.97 -7.32
CA ASP A 19 -17.30 -10.10 -6.62
C ASP A 19 -16.98 -8.59 -6.65
N GLY A 20 -15.76 -8.19 -7.09
CA GLY A 20 -15.36 -6.79 -7.18
C GLY A 20 -15.25 -6.04 -5.84
N GLN A 21 -15.45 -6.72 -4.71
CA GLN A 21 -15.42 -6.08 -3.37
C GLN A 21 -14.08 -5.39 -3.08
N ASP A 22 -12.99 -5.86 -3.69
CA ASP A 22 -11.67 -5.27 -3.60
C ASP A 22 -11.62 -3.81 -4.08
N TRP A 23 -12.58 -3.38 -4.89
CA TRP A 23 -12.67 -2.04 -5.46
C TRP A 23 -13.64 -1.10 -4.72
N THR A 24 -14.31 -1.58 -3.67
CA THR A 24 -15.32 -0.82 -2.92
C THR A 24 -14.84 0.56 -2.48
N TYR A 25 -13.60 0.65 -2.00
CA TYR A 25 -13.03 1.88 -1.44
C TYR A 25 -12.11 2.65 -2.40
N PHE A 26 -11.97 2.20 -3.67
CA PHE A 26 -11.29 2.97 -4.70
C PHE A 26 -12.18 4.07 -5.25
N TYR A 27 -11.55 5.12 -5.78
CA TYR A 27 -12.27 6.24 -6.40
C TYR A 27 -12.90 5.87 -7.75
N CYS A 28 -12.40 4.85 -8.42
CA CYS A 28 -12.93 4.31 -9.67
C CYS A 28 -13.63 2.98 -9.45
N GLU A 29 -14.50 2.63 -10.38
CA GLU A 29 -15.06 1.29 -10.45
C GLU A 29 -14.01 0.28 -10.93
N ARG A 30 -14.27 -0.99 -10.69
CA ARG A 30 -13.43 -2.06 -11.22
C ARG A 30 -13.55 -2.08 -12.74
N PRO A 31 -12.43 -2.05 -13.48
CA PRO A 31 -12.47 -2.25 -14.93
C PRO A 31 -13.13 -3.59 -15.29
N GLU A 32 -14.12 -3.57 -16.20
CA GLU A 32 -14.90 -4.75 -16.52
C GLU A 32 -14.21 -5.66 -17.54
N ASN A 33 -13.46 -5.07 -18.45
CA ASN A 33 -12.80 -5.75 -19.56
C ASN A 33 -11.35 -5.28 -19.72
N LYS A 34 -10.63 -5.86 -20.68
CA LYS A 34 -9.21 -5.54 -20.90
C LYS A 34 -8.97 -4.11 -21.38
N ASP A 35 -9.89 -3.55 -22.17
CA ASP A 35 -9.75 -2.20 -22.71
C ASP A 35 -9.93 -1.17 -21.60
N ASP A 36 -10.92 -1.35 -20.72
CA ASP A 36 -11.13 -0.53 -19.53
C ASP A 36 -9.92 -0.65 -18.58
N PHE A 37 -9.38 -1.87 -18.45
CA PHE A 37 -8.20 -2.10 -17.61
C PHE A 37 -6.96 -1.43 -18.17
N HIS A 38 -6.78 -1.46 -19.49
CA HIS A 38 -5.72 -0.73 -20.17
C HIS A 38 -5.82 0.78 -19.85
N HIS A 39 -7.00 1.37 -20.02
CA HIS A 39 -7.24 2.78 -19.69
C HIS A 39 -6.92 3.08 -18.22
N TYR A 40 -7.38 2.23 -17.30
CA TYR A 40 -7.05 2.37 -15.87
C TYR A 40 -5.53 2.37 -15.63
N LEU A 41 -4.78 1.44 -16.22
CA LEU A 41 -3.32 1.42 -16.10
C LEU A 41 -2.67 2.66 -16.67
N GLN A 42 -3.15 3.16 -17.81
CA GLN A 42 -2.63 4.39 -18.40
C GLN A 42 -2.83 5.59 -17.46
N THR A 43 -3.95 5.68 -16.74
CA THR A 43 -4.14 6.74 -15.74
C THR A 43 -3.10 6.67 -14.61
N LEU A 44 -2.73 5.47 -14.18
CA LEU A 44 -1.68 5.29 -13.17
C LEU A 44 -0.28 5.61 -13.71
N ILE A 45 0.02 5.21 -14.95
CA ILE A 45 1.33 5.41 -15.57
C ILE A 45 1.59 6.90 -15.84
N HIS A 46 0.57 7.63 -16.25
CA HIS A 46 0.66 9.05 -16.62
C HIS A 46 0.19 10.01 -15.52
N ALA A 47 0.03 9.53 -14.28
CA ALA A 47 -0.30 10.41 -13.16
C ALA A 47 0.79 11.49 -12.96
N ASN A 48 0.38 12.75 -12.91
CA ASN A 48 1.32 13.87 -12.75
C ASN A 48 1.72 14.14 -11.29
N ASP A 49 0.92 13.67 -10.35
CA ASP A 49 1.06 13.92 -8.90
C ASP A 49 1.39 12.64 -8.10
N ALA A 50 1.71 11.56 -8.82
CA ALA A 50 2.03 10.28 -8.22
C ALA A 50 3.03 9.47 -9.06
N VAL A 51 3.82 8.64 -8.38
CA VAL A 51 4.66 7.62 -9.01
C VAL A 51 4.12 6.26 -8.59
N HIS A 52 3.59 5.50 -9.56
CA HIS A 52 3.03 4.18 -9.29
C HIS A 52 4.04 3.07 -9.54
N TYR A 53 4.07 2.13 -8.63
CA TYR A 53 4.90 0.92 -8.65
C TYR A 53 4.04 -0.33 -8.82
N THR A 54 4.66 -1.38 -9.27
CA THR A 54 4.04 -2.70 -9.40
C THR A 54 4.81 -3.68 -8.51
N ALA A 55 4.09 -4.38 -7.65
CA ALA A 55 4.64 -5.51 -6.92
C ALA A 55 4.67 -6.72 -7.85
N VAL A 56 5.86 -7.27 -8.09
CA VAL A 56 6.10 -8.39 -9.01
C VAL A 56 6.64 -9.57 -8.22
N ASP A 57 6.10 -10.76 -8.47
CA ASP A 57 6.65 -12.02 -7.96
C ASP A 57 8.02 -12.24 -8.62
N PRO A 58 9.11 -12.31 -7.85
CA PRO A 58 10.45 -12.41 -8.41
C PRO A 58 10.74 -13.77 -9.08
N GLN A 59 9.97 -14.81 -8.75
CA GLN A 59 10.15 -16.16 -9.30
C GLN A 59 9.40 -16.32 -10.63
N LEU A 60 8.20 -15.79 -10.71
CA LEU A 60 7.31 -15.94 -11.87
C LEU A 60 7.34 -14.74 -12.81
N GLY A 61 7.85 -13.60 -12.36
CA GLY A 61 7.78 -12.33 -13.09
C GLY A 61 6.36 -11.76 -13.21
N HIS A 62 5.39 -12.32 -12.48
CA HIS A 62 3.99 -11.90 -12.54
C HIS A 62 3.73 -10.71 -11.64
N ALA A 63 3.07 -9.70 -12.17
CA ALA A 63 2.59 -8.57 -11.39
C ALA A 63 1.38 -8.97 -10.55
N LEU A 64 1.42 -8.62 -9.25
CA LEU A 64 0.44 -9.05 -8.25
C LEU A 64 -0.34 -7.89 -7.62
N GLY A 65 0.07 -6.66 -7.86
CA GLY A 65 -0.60 -5.50 -7.30
C GLY A 65 0.12 -4.19 -7.63
N THR A 66 -0.53 -3.09 -7.32
CA THR A 66 0.00 -1.73 -7.53
C THR A 66 -0.05 -0.92 -6.25
N VAL A 67 0.84 0.07 -6.14
CA VAL A 67 0.91 1.03 -5.05
C VAL A 67 1.51 2.33 -5.55
N GLY A 68 1.10 3.46 -5.02
CA GLY A 68 1.60 4.78 -5.38
C GLY A 68 2.37 5.48 -4.25
N LEU A 69 3.38 6.24 -4.63
CA LEU A 69 3.88 7.39 -3.87
C LEU A 69 3.23 8.63 -4.47
N GLN A 70 2.42 9.33 -3.70
CA GLN A 70 1.56 10.38 -4.20
C GLN A 70 1.53 11.58 -3.24
N ARG A 71 0.87 12.69 -3.64
CA ARG A 71 0.79 13.92 -2.85
C ARG A 71 2.18 14.36 -2.38
N ILE A 72 3.13 14.34 -3.30
CA ILE A 72 4.54 14.63 -3.04
C ILE A 72 4.70 16.14 -2.81
N ASP A 73 5.04 16.54 -1.60
CA ASP A 73 5.34 17.90 -1.19
C ASP A 73 6.81 17.99 -0.77
N GLU A 74 7.67 18.21 -1.75
CA GLU A 74 9.13 18.28 -1.55
C GLU A 74 9.51 19.41 -0.60
N LYS A 75 8.81 20.55 -0.66
CA LYS A 75 9.09 21.71 0.18
C LYS A 75 8.92 21.41 1.67
N ASN A 76 7.89 20.65 2.00
CA ASN A 76 7.58 20.27 3.38
C ASN A 76 8.15 18.90 3.76
N GLY A 77 8.72 18.16 2.81
CA GLY A 77 9.24 16.80 3.02
C GLY A 77 8.13 15.80 3.36
N VAL A 78 6.97 15.89 2.69
CA VAL A 78 5.79 15.06 2.93
C VAL A 78 5.49 14.22 1.70
N ILE A 79 5.16 12.95 1.91
CA ILE A 79 4.78 12.01 0.86
C ILE A 79 3.69 11.07 1.39
N GLU A 80 2.87 10.52 0.50
CA GLU A 80 1.82 9.56 0.87
C GLU A 80 2.05 8.22 0.16
N ILE A 81 1.96 7.11 0.90
CA ILE A 81 1.74 5.79 0.32
C ILE A 81 0.24 5.61 0.14
N GLY A 82 -0.20 5.54 -1.12
CA GLY A 82 -1.61 5.41 -1.45
C GLY A 82 -1.85 4.54 -2.68
N SER A 83 -3.08 4.49 -3.15
CA SER A 83 -3.49 3.67 -4.29
C SER A 83 -3.05 2.20 -4.17
N VAL A 84 -3.06 1.68 -2.94
CA VAL A 84 -2.64 0.30 -2.64
C VAL A 84 -3.70 -0.66 -3.13
N ASN A 85 -3.41 -1.37 -4.21
CA ASN A 85 -4.30 -2.37 -4.79
C ASN A 85 -3.57 -3.72 -4.86
N TRP A 86 -3.78 -4.53 -3.83
CA TRP A 86 -3.22 -5.88 -3.73
C TRP A 86 -4.21 -6.92 -4.24
N SER A 87 -3.79 -7.76 -5.18
CA SER A 87 -4.56 -8.94 -5.55
C SER A 87 -4.67 -9.93 -4.37
N PRO A 88 -5.60 -10.89 -4.43
CA PRO A 88 -5.71 -11.94 -3.41
C PRO A 88 -4.39 -12.69 -3.14
N ARG A 89 -3.54 -12.83 -4.16
CA ARG A 89 -2.22 -13.49 -4.02
C ARG A 89 -1.22 -12.67 -3.21
N LEU A 90 -1.36 -11.34 -3.21
CA LEU A 90 -0.45 -10.45 -2.49
C LEU A 90 -1.00 -10.09 -1.09
N LYS A 91 -2.32 -10.14 -0.91
CA LYS A 91 -2.94 -9.90 0.40
C LYS A 91 -2.48 -10.94 1.41
N ARG A 92 -2.16 -10.47 2.64
CA ARG A 92 -1.69 -11.31 3.76
C ARG A 92 -0.43 -12.13 3.44
N ASN A 93 0.35 -11.68 2.43
CA ASN A 93 1.62 -12.28 2.04
C ASN A 93 2.78 -11.42 2.56
N THR A 94 3.93 -12.05 2.78
CA THR A 94 5.18 -11.39 3.19
C THR A 94 5.59 -10.32 2.18
N ALA A 95 5.46 -10.61 0.88
CA ALA A 95 5.82 -9.67 -0.19
C ALA A 95 5.01 -8.37 -0.15
N GLY A 96 3.72 -8.41 0.24
CA GLY A 96 2.92 -7.19 0.42
C GLY A 96 3.43 -6.29 1.56
N THR A 97 3.95 -6.90 2.62
CA THR A 97 4.59 -6.18 3.73
C THR A 97 5.96 -5.63 3.33
N GLU A 98 6.74 -6.42 2.59
CA GLU A 98 8.03 -5.99 2.05
C GLU A 98 7.90 -4.82 1.09
N ALA A 99 6.89 -4.83 0.20
CA ALA A 99 6.62 -3.72 -0.71
C ALA A 99 6.39 -2.39 0.05
N ILE A 100 5.62 -2.40 1.14
CA ILE A 100 5.42 -1.21 1.98
C ILE A 100 6.73 -0.81 2.67
N TYR A 101 7.49 -1.77 3.20
CA TYR A 101 8.81 -1.49 3.78
C TYR A 101 9.75 -0.80 2.79
N LEU A 102 9.83 -1.29 1.56
CA LEU A 102 10.68 -0.72 0.51
C LEU A 102 10.30 0.72 0.18
N LEU A 103 9.00 1.04 0.12
CA LEU A 103 8.52 2.40 -0.12
C LEU A 103 8.81 3.34 1.06
N LEU A 104 8.59 2.88 2.30
CA LEU A 104 8.96 3.65 3.49
C LEU A 104 10.47 3.87 3.57
N HIS A 105 11.27 2.83 3.30
CA HIS A 105 12.73 2.95 3.22
C HIS A 105 13.15 3.95 2.14
N TYR A 106 12.52 3.92 0.98
CA TYR A 106 12.79 4.87 -0.10
C TYR A 106 12.44 6.30 0.33
N ALA A 107 11.26 6.52 0.90
CA ALA A 107 10.80 7.84 1.34
C ALA A 107 11.73 8.44 2.41
N PHE A 108 12.04 7.71 3.47
CA PHE A 108 12.81 8.24 4.59
C PHE A 108 14.32 8.19 4.36
N ASP A 109 14.86 7.04 3.93
CA ASP A 109 16.33 6.86 3.89
C ASP A 109 16.96 7.31 2.56
N LYS A 110 16.21 7.36 1.45
CA LYS A 110 16.75 7.75 0.14
C LYS A 110 16.35 9.16 -0.24
N LEU A 111 15.09 9.53 -0.06
CA LEU A 111 14.59 10.86 -0.39
C LEU A 111 14.72 11.86 0.78
N GLY A 112 14.92 11.37 2.01
CA GLY A 112 15.05 12.24 3.19
C GLY A 112 13.75 12.94 3.59
N TYR A 113 12.61 12.38 3.23
CA TYR A 113 11.33 12.92 3.66
C TYR A 113 11.16 12.79 5.16
N ARG A 114 10.49 13.76 5.77
CA ARG A 114 10.29 13.80 7.23
C ARG A 114 8.95 13.21 7.66
N ARG A 115 8.03 12.96 6.71
CA ARG A 115 6.69 12.46 6.96
C ARG A 115 6.19 11.61 5.80
N CYS A 116 5.68 10.42 6.13
CA CYS A 116 4.96 9.57 5.19
C CYS A 116 3.52 9.38 5.69
N GLU A 117 2.55 9.66 4.82
CA GLU A 117 1.13 9.59 5.12
C GLU A 117 0.49 8.31 4.59
N TRP A 118 -0.64 7.95 5.22
CA TRP A 118 -1.56 6.92 4.77
C TRP A 118 -2.99 7.40 5.02
N LYS A 119 -3.85 7.31 4.01
CA LYS A 119 -5.24 7.75 4.10
C LYS A 119 -6.17 6.67 3.61
N CYS A 120 -7.29 6.47 4.29
CA CYS A 120 -8.30 5.53 3.87
C CYS A 120 -9.70 5.99 4.27
N ASP A 121 -10.70 5.43 3.59
CA ASP A 121 -12.10 5.54 4.01
C ASP A 121 -12.21 5.01 5.45
N SER A 122 -12.93 5.72 6.31
CA SER A 122 -13.11 5.33 7.72
C SER A 122 -13.76 3.95 7.87
N LEU A 123 -14.58 3.54 6.88
CA LEU A 123 -15.23 2.24 6.82
C LEU A 123 -14.34 1.12 6.26
N ASN A 124 -13.16 1.45 5.72
CA ASN A 124 -12.23 0.46 5.20
C ASN A 124 -11.38 -0.16 6.32
N GLU A 125 -11.98 -1.09 7.08
CA GLU A 125 -11.34 -1.75 8.22
C GLU A 125 -10.01 -2.40 7.85
N SER A 126 -9.90 -2.98 6.66
CA SER A 126 -8.68 -3.64 6.20
C SER A 126 -7.53 -2.64 6.02
N SER A 127 -7.81 -1.45 5.48
CA SER A 127 -6.81 -0.40 5.30
C SER A 127 -6.44 0.28 6.63
N ASN A 128 -7.43 0.51 7.50
CA ASN A 128 -7.19 1.03 8.85
C ASN A 128 -6.28 0.09 9.65
N SER A 129 -6.59 -1.21 9.62
CA SER A 129 -5.77 -2.24 10.28
C SER A 129 -4.36 -2.35 9.69
N ALA A 130 -4.22 -2.21 8.37
CA ALA A 130 -2.93 -2.22 7.68
C ALA A 130 -2.06 -1.03 8.09
N ALA A 131 -2.62 0.19 8.12
CA ALA A 131 -1.92 1.39 8.57
C ALA A 131 -1.36 1.22 9.99
N ALA A 132 -2.20 0.81 10.94
CA ALA A 132 -1.80 0.56 12.32
C ALA A 132 -0.74 -0.54 12.42
N ARG A 133 -0.89 -1.64 11.66
CA ARG A 133 0.07 -2.74 11.60
C ARG A 133 1.44 -2.29 11.09
N PHE A 134 1.49 -1.42 10.08
CA PHE A 134 2.73 -0.90 9.52
C PHE A 134 3.41 0.17 10.40
N GLY A 135 2.71 0.67 11.41
CA GLY A 135 3.26 1.63 12.36
C GLY A 135 2.84 3.07 12.12
N PHE A 136 1.92 3.30 11.20
CA PHE A 136 1.32 4.62 11.04
C PHE A 136 0.46 4.94 12.26
N GLN A 137 0.63 6.14 12.80
CA GLN A 137 -0.15 6.67 13.91
C GLN A 137 -1.40 7.38 13.37
N TYR A 138 -2.55 7.13 13.99
CA TYR A 138 -3.80 7.82 13.67
C TYR A 138 -3.73 9.28 14.13
N GLU A 139 -4.08 10.21 13.26
CA GLU A 139 -4.03 11.65 13.56
C GLU A 139 -5.42 12.31 13.54
N GLY A 140 -6.40 11.69 12.92
CA GLY A 140 -7.76 12.22 12.92
C GLY A 140 -8.60 11.75 11.74
N GLN A 141 -9.88 12.15 11.76
CA GLN A 141 -10.84 11.87 10.70
C GLN A 141 -11.35 13.16 10.08
N PHE A 142 -11.25 13.23 8.76
CA PHE A 142 -11.85 14.30 7.97
C PHE A 142 -13.27 13.86 7.57
N ARG A 143 -14.28 14.44 8.23
CA ARG A 143 -15.68 14.10 8.00
C ARG A 143 -16.22 14.83 6.78
N GLN A 144 -16.96 14.12 5.93
CA GLN A 144 -17.70 14.67 4.76
C GLN A 144 -16.79 15.46 3.79
N ALA A 145 -15.49 15.12 3.74
CA ALA A 145 -14.54 15.82 2.89
C ALA A 145 -14.60 15.37 1.41
N ILE A 146 -15.12 14.17 1.14
CA ILE A 146 -15.13 13.57 -0.19
C ILE A 146 -16.45 12.87 -0.44
N VAL A 147 -16.95 12.97 -1.68
CA VAL A 147 -18.01 12.11 -2.22
C VAL A 147 -17.38 11.16 -3.22
N THR A 148 -17.54 9.86 -3.01
CA THR A 148 -17.00 8.80 -3.88
C THR A 148 -18.11 7.84 -4.25
N LYS A 149 -18.30 7.56 -5.55
CA LYS A 149 -19.32 6.63 -6.05
C LYS A 149 -20.72 6.95 -5.51
N GLY A 150 -21.07 8.23 -5.47
CA GLY A 150 -22.36 8.72 -4.99
C GLY A 150 -22.60 8.65 -3.48
N ARG A 151 -21.58 8.22 -2.68
CA ARG A 151 -21.69 8.16 -1.22
C ARG A 151 -20.69 9.08 -0.52
N ASN A 152 -21.03 9.50 0.70
CA ASN A 152 -20.09 10.19 1.57
C ASN A 152 -18.90 9.30 1.92
N ARG A 153 -17.72 9.90 1.97
CA ARG A 153 -16.50 9.29 2.48
C ARG A 153 -15.89 10.15 3.56
N ASP A 154 -15.90 9.65 4.77
CA ASP A 154 -15.07 10.16 5.85
C ASP A 154 -13.68 9.52 5.74
N THR A 155 -12.64 10.32 5.83
CA THR A 155 -11.28 9.87 5.59
C THR A 155 -10.46 9.89 6.86
N ASN A 156 -9.96 8.74 7.26
CA ASN A 156 -8.98 8.60 8.35
C ASN A 156 -7.58 8.93 7.84
N TRP A 157 -6.85 9.71 8.62
CA TRP A 157 -5.48 10.15 8.37
C TRP A 157 -4.54 9.50 9.35
N TYR A 158 -3.44 8.99 8.80
CA TYR A 158 -2.36 8.35 9.54
C TYR A 158 -1.02 8.85 9.03
N ALA A 159 0.00 8.85 9.89
CA ALA A 159 1.36 9.19 9.47
C ALA A 159 2.42 8.40 10.25
N ILE A 160 3.59 8.25 9.62
CA ILE A 160 4.87 7.97 10.23
C ILE A 160 5.73 9.21 10.03
N ILE A 161 6.45 9.64 11.07
CA ILE A 161 7.43 10.71 10.98
C ILE A 161 8.86 10.18 11.07
N ASP A 162 9.83 11.01 10.67
CA ASP A 162 11.25 10.65 10.65
C ASP A 162 11.79 10.16 11.99
N LYS A 163 11.26 10.71 13.10
CA LYS A 163 11.63 10.29 14.47
C LYS A 163 11.16 8.88 14.82
N ASP A 164 10.04 8.44 14.27
CA ASP A 164 9.46 7.11 14.50
C ASP A 164 10.11 6.06 13.60
N TRP A 165 10.61 6.49 12.43
CA TRP A 165 11.11 5.60 11.39
C TRP A 165 12.22 4.64 11.84
N PRO A 166 13.23 5.02 12.61
CA PRO A 166 14.29 4.10 13.03
C PRO A 166 13.76 2.85 13.75
N LEU A 167 12.81 3.01 14.67
CA LEU A 167 12.20 1.91 15.40
C LEU A 167 11.33 1.04 14.48
N ILE A 168 10.51 1.68 13.64
CA ILE A 168 9.65 1.01 12.66
C ILE A 168 10.50 0.22 11.65
N LYS A 169 11.58 0.79 11.16
CA LYS A 169 12.52 0.16 10.24
C LYS A 169 13.14 -1.11 10.85
N GLN A 170 13.56 -1.05 12.12
CA GLN A 170 14.09 -2.22 12.81
C GLN A 170 13.05 -3.33 12.94
N ALA A 171 11.80 -2.98 13.28
CA ALA A 171 10.71 -3.93 13.36
C ALA A 171 10.43 -4.61 12.01
N PHE A 172 10.40 -3.85 10.91
CA PHE A 172 10.26 -4.43 9.57
C PHE A 172 11.40 -5.36 9.21
N LYS A 173 12.64 -4.96 9.47
CA LYS A 173 13.81 -5.81 9.22
C LYS A 173 13.73 -7.12 10.01
N GLY A 174 13.43 -7.05 11.30
CA GLY A 174 13.28 -8.24 12.15
C GLY A 174 12.11 -9.11 11.71
N TRP A 175 11.00 -8.49 11.28
CA TRP A 175 9.84 -9.24 10.80
C TRP A 175 10.12 -9.97 9.49
N LEU A 176 10.89 -9.37 8.57
CA LEU A 176 11.21 -9.92 7.24
C LEU A 176 12.31 -11.00 7.31
N MET A 177 12.97 -11.20 8.44
CA MET A 177 13.96 -12.28 8.59
C MET A 177 13.29 -13.64 8.42
N ALA A 178 13.95 -14.55 7.71
CA ALA A 178 13.46 -15.91 7.47
C ALA A 178 13.14 -16.65 8.78
N GLU A 179 13.93 -16.41 9.81
CA GLU A 179 13.79 -17.00 11.15
C GLU A 179 12.47 -16.63 11.86
N ASN A 180 11.82 -15.55 11.42
CA ASN A 180 10.51 -15.14 11.93
C ASN A 180 9.36 -15.99 11.38
N PHE A 181 9.63 -16.88 10.46
CA PHE A 181 8.62 -17.76 9.88
C PHE A 181 8.92 -19.21 10.21
N ASP A 182 7.86 -20.01 10.39
CA ASP A 182 7.98 -21.45 10.54
C ASP A 182 8.04 -22.15 9.17
N SER A 183 8.15 -23.48 9.17
CA SER A 183 8.20 -24.29 7.96
C SER A 183 6.94 -24.22 7.07
N GLN A 184 5.84 -23.66 7.61
CA GLN A 184 4.58 -23.44 6.90
C GLN A 184 4.43 -21.97 6.44
N GLY A 185 5.46 -21.12 6.65
CA GLY A 185 5.44 -19.72 6.32
C GLY A 185 4.61 -18.85 7.28
N LYS A 186 4.22 -19.35 8.45
CA LYS A 186 3.50 -18.60 9.47
C LYS A 186 4.47 -17.80 10.32
N GLN A 187 4.18 -16.49 10.50
CA GLN A 187 5.00 -15.61 11.36
C GLN A 187 5.00 -16.08 12.82
N LYS A 188 6.16 -16.11 13.44
CA LYS A 188 6.34 -16.39 14.87
C LYS A 188 6.04 -15.17 15.73
N MET A 189 6.43 -13.98 15.24
CA MET A 189 6.17 -12.69 15.87
C MET A 189 5.45 -11.75 14.91
N ARG A 190 4.46 -11.02 15.41
CA ARG A 190 3.78 -10.00 14.63
C ARG A 190 4.65 -8.75 14.49
N LEU A 191 4.49 -8.02 13.39
CA LEU A 191 5.26 -6.79 13.13
C LEU A 191 5.10 -5.74 14.25
N GLN A 192 3.88 -5.59 14.77
CA GLN A 192 3.61 -4.65 15.86
C GLN A 192 4.27 -5.04 17.18
N ASP A 193 4.45 -6.34 17.44
CA ASP A 193 5.08 -6.81 18.68
C ASP A 193 6.59 -6.56 18.69
N LEU A 194 7.19 -6.50 17.48
CA LEU A 194 8.61 -6.17 17.31
C LEU A 194 8.91 -4.68 17.57
N ARG A 195 7.92 -3.79 17.45
CA ARG A 195 8.09 -2.37 17.79
C ARG A 195 8.14 -2.10 19.29
N GLY A 196 7.51 -2.95 20.11
CA GLY A 196 7.43 -2.76 21.56
C GLY A 196 8.60 -3.34 22.37
N ARG A 197 9.58 -4.00 21.73
CA ARG A 197 10.68 -4.68 22.44
C ARG A 197 11.92 -3.83 22.72
N HIS A 198 11.90 -2.56 22.35
CA HIS A 198 13.06 -1.66 22.48
C HIS A 198 12.79 -0.46 23.42
N SER A 199 11.85 -0.60 24.38
CA SER A 199 11.65 0.34 25.48
C SER A 199 12.28 -0.19 26.76
#